data_a101b09778d207784694d374b2b1ea25
#
_entry.id   a101b09778d207784694d374b2b1ea25
#
_cell.length_a   1.000
_cell.length_b   1.000
_cell.length_c   1.000
_cell.angle_alpha   90.00
_cell.angle_beta   90.00
_cell.angle_gamma   90.00
#
_symmetry.space_group_name_H-M   'P 1'
#
loop_
_entity.id
_entity.type
_entity.pdbx_description
1 polymer ?
#
loop_
_entity_poly.entity_id
_entity_poly.type
_entity_poly.pdbx_seq_one_letter_code
_entity_poly.pdbx_strand_id
1 'polypeptide(L)'
;MYVVKSPLTDADLKTVSEALQGALVDLVDLALVAKQIHWNVVGPRFRSVHLQLDELVGTARTHSDTVAERASALGVSPDGRAATVAVGSGIDVTPEGWVDDTTAVQTIVDALGAVIGRMRERITATGDPDPVSQDIFIQITADLEKQHWMFQAENG
;
A
#
# COMPACT_ATOMS: atom_id res chain seq x y z
N MET A 1 1.00 -25.23 15.23
CA MET A 1 2.43 -25.64 15.41
C MET A 1 3.26 -24.72 14.53
N TYR A 2 4.16 -23.95 15.11
CA TYR A 2 5.03 -23.05 14.35
C TYR A 2 6.27 -23.78 13.87
N VAL A 3 6.54 -23.73 12.60
CA VAL A 3 7.73 -24.31 11.97
C VAL A 3 8.84 -23.26 11.81
N VAL A 4 8.44 -21.98 11.66
CA VAL A 4 9.37 -20.88 11.41
C VAL A 4 9.75 -20.18 12.71
N LYS A 5 11.07 -20.01 12.94
CA LYS A 5 11.61 -19.24 14.06
C LYS A 5 12.16 -17.91 13.53
N SER A 6 11.75 -16.83 14.17
CA SER A 6 12.29 -15.50 13.86
C SER A 6 13.77 -15.39 14.25
N PRO A 7 14.59 -14.69 13.46
CA PRO A 7 15.94 -14.31 13.88
C PRO A 7 15.95 -13.08 14.82
N LEU A 8 14.80 -12.41 14.99
CA LEU A 8 14.66 -11.19 15.78
C LEU A 8 14.37 -11.51 17.25
N THR A 9 14.67 -10.56 18.13
CA THR A 9 14.18 -10.61 19.53
C THR A 9 12.66 -10.45 19.57
N ASP A 10 12.01 -10.85 20.66
CA ASP A 10 10.55 -10.73 20.81
C ASP A 10 10.08 -9.26 20.69
N ALA A 11 10.87 -8.31 21.22
CA ALA A 11 10.55 -6.89 21.16
C ALA A 11 10.67 -6.34 19.74
N ASP A 12 11.74 -6.68 19.03
CA ASP A 12 11.95 -6.26 17.64
C ASP A 12 10.90 -6.90 16.72
N LEU A 13 10.62 -8.20 16.93
CA LEU A 13 9.61 -8.92 16.16
C LEU A 13 8.22 -8.28 16.30
N LYS A 14 7.86 -7.83 17.52
CA LYS A 14 6.60 -7.12 17.74
C LYS A 14 6.53 -5.84 16.90
N THR A 15 7.54 -4.98 16.97
CA THR A 15 7.60 -3.73 16.21
C THR A 15 7.53 -3.98 14.71
N VAL A 16 8.32 -4.92 14.21
CA VAL A 16 8.40 -5.25 12.78
C VAL A 16 7.10 -5.88 12.28
N SER A 17 6.49 -6.77 13.05
CA SER A 17 5.22 -7.42 12.67
C SER A 17 4.05 -6.43 12.61
N GLU A 18 3.97 -5.48 13.53
CA GLU A 18 2.97 -4.41 13.49
C GLU A 18 3.14 -3.52 12.24
N ALA A 19 4.39 -3.18 11.89
CA ALA A 19 4.70 -2.41 10.70
C ALA A 19 4.34 -3.17 9.41
N LEU A 20 4.68 -4.46 9.32
CA LEU A 20 4.35 -5.30 8.16
C LEU A 20 2.84 -5.50 8.01
N GLN A 21 2.13 -5.77 9.10
CA GLN A 21 0.67 -5.93 9.08
C GLN A 21 -0.04 -4.65 8.63
N GLY A 22 0.37 -3.49 9.14
CA GLY A 22 -0.18 -2.21 8.73
C GLY A 22 0.10 -1.89 7.26
N ALA A 23 1.31 -2.20 6.76
CA ALA A 23 1.66 -2.03 5.36
C ALA A 23 0.84 -2.96 4.44
N LEU A 24 0.64 -4.21 4.83
CA LEU A 24 -0.21 -5.15 4.09
C LEU A 24 -1.63 -4.61 3.91
N VAL A 25 -2.24 -4.14 4.99
CA VAL A 25 -3.60 -3.60 4.98
C VAL A 25 -3.69 -2.38 4.05
N ASP A 26 -2.75 -1.44 4.15
CA ASP A 26 -2.72 -0.25 3.31
C ASP A 26 -2.55 -0.57 1.82
N LEU A 27 -1.68 -1.51 1.48
CA LEU A 27 -1.41 -1.90 0.09
C LEU A 27 -2.59 -2.68 -0.52
N VAL A 28 -3.24 -3.55 0.24
CA VAL A 28 -4.44 -4.26 -0.21
C VAL A 28 -5.56 -3.27 -0.50
N ASP A 29 -5.80 -2.31 0.42
CA ASP A 29 -6.84 -1.31 0.21
C ASP A 29 -6.50 -0.34 -0.92
N LEU A 30 -5.24 0.08 -1.07
CA LEU A 30 -4.81 0.90 -2.20
C LEU A 30 -5.13 0.22 -3.55
N ALA A 31 -4.92 -1.10 -3.65
CA ALA A 31 -5.27 -1.85 -4.84
C ALA A 31 -6.79 -1.89 -5.07
N LEU A 32 -7.61 -1.99 -4.02
CA LEU A 32 -9.07 -1.96 -4.11
C LEU A 32 -9.56 -0.58 -4.53
N VAL A 33 -9.07 0.49 -3.91
CA VAL A 33 -9.40 1.88 -4.24
C VAL A 33 -9.03 2.21 -5.69
N ALA A 34 -7.80 1.87 -6.10
CA ALA A 34 -7.37 2.09 -7.48
C ALA A 34 -8.24 1.33 -8.49
N LYS A 35 -8.65 0.09 -8.16
CA LYS A 35 -9.52 -0.71 -9.03
C LYS A 35 -10.95 -0.20 -9.07
N GLN A 36 -11.48 0.27 -7.95
CA GLN A 36 -12.79 0.91 -7.90
C GLN A 36 -12.84 2.15 -8.81
N ILE A 37 -11.83 3.01 -8.76
CA ILE A 37 -11.75 4.20 -9.61
C ILE A 37 -11.51 3.81 -11.08
N HIS A 38 -10.65 2.83 -11.35
CA HIS A 38 -10.40 2.29 -12.70
C HIS A 38 -11.69 1.89 -13.43
N TRP A 39 -12.64 1.28 -12.73
CA TRP A 39 -13.93 0.89 -13.32
C TRP A 39 -14.89 2.05 -13.52
N ASN A 40 -14.74 3.13 -12.77
CA ASN A 40 -15.72 4.21 -12.67
C ASN A 40 -15.26 5.54 -13.25
N VAL A 41 -13.99 5.69 -13.64
CA VAL A 41 -13.48 6.93 -14.22
C VAL A 41 -14.12 7.21 -15.59
N VAL A 42 -14.50 8.46 -15.82
CA VAL A 42 -15.01 8.96 -17.10
C VAL A 42 -14.36 10.32 -17.42
N GLY A 43 -14.33 10.72 -18.68
CA GLY A 43 -13.81 12.03 -19.09
C GLY A 43 -12.82 11.97 -20.22
N PRO A 44 -12.28 13.13 -20.66
CA PRO A 44 -11.35 13.22 -21.78
C PRO A 44 -10.06 12.41 -21.63
N ARG A 45 -9.58 12.24 -20.39
CA ARG A 45 -8.37 11.47 -20.06
C ARG A 45 -8.67 10.03 -19.64
N PHE A 46 -9.92 9.55 -19.85
CA PHE A 46 -10.35 8.20 -19.45
C PHE A 46 -9.29 7.14 -19.71
N ARG A 47 -8.78 7.05 -20.94
CA ARG A 47 -7.90 5.95 -21.32
C ARG A 47 -6.56 6.00 -20.59
N SER A 48 -5.94 7.17 -20.47
CA SER A 48 -4.64 7.32 -19.79
C SER A 48 -4.79 7.00 -18.30
N VAL A 49 -5.76 7.61 -17.63
CA VAL A 49 -6.01 7.39 -16.19
C VAL A 49 -6.39 5.94 -15.89
N HIS A 50 -7.30 5.35 -16.69
CA HIS A 50 -7.73 3.96 -16.58
C HIS A 50 -6.55 2.98 -16.65
N LEU A 51 -5.64 3.15 -17.61
CA LEU A 51 -4.46 2.28 -17.75
C LEU A 51 -3.44 2.50 -16.63
N GLN A 52 -3.20 3.75 -16.25
CA GLN A 52 -2.29 4.08 -15.15
C GLN A 52 -2.76 3.53 -13.80
N LEU A 53 -4.07 3.53 -13.55
CA LEU A 53 -4.65 2.88 -12.37
C LEU A 53 -4.38 1.36 -12.33
N ASP A 54 -4.39 0.68 -13.48
CA ASP A 54 -4.01 -0.75 -13.54
C ASP A 54 -2.52 -0.98 -13.22
N GLU A 55 -1.64 -0.07 -13.63
CA GLU A 55 -0.22 -0.13 -13.25
C GLU A 55 -0.07 0.02 -11.73
N LEU A 56 -0.79 0.95 -11.11
CA LEU A 56 -0.81 1.13 -9.66
C LEU A 56 -1.34 -0.11 -8.94
N VAL A 57 -2.42 -0.73 -9.44
CA VAL A 57 -2.96 -1.99 -8.90
C VAL A 57 -1.90 -3.09 -8.94
N GLY A 58 -1.18 -3.23 -10.04
CA GLY A 58 -0.09 -4.18 -10.19
C GLY A 58 1.02 -3.96 -9.17
N THR A 59 1.46 -2.71 -9.01
CA THR A 59 2.47 -2.29 -8.03
C THR A 59 2.03 -2.61 -6.60
N ALA A 60 0.83 -2.20 -6.21
CA ALA A 60 0.30 -2.42 -4.86
C ALA A 60 0.15 -3.91 -4.53
N ARG A 61 -0.32 -4.73 -5.46
CA ARG A 61 -0.45 -6.19 -5.30
C ARG A 61 0.91 -6.88 -5.16
N THR A 62 1.90 -6.51 -5.97
CA THR A 62 3.26 -7.06 -5.86
C THR A 62 3.86 -6.75 -4.50
N HIS A 63 3.72 -5.52 -4.03
CA HIS A 63 4.24 -5.12 -2.74
C HIS A 63 3.47 -5.73 -1.55
N SER A 64 2.16 -5.92 -1.66
CA SER A 64 1.38 -6.61 -0.61
C SER A 64 1.84 -8.06 -0.43
N ASP A 65 2.15 -8.75 -1.53
CA ASP A 65 2.71 -10.11 -1.50
C ASP A 65 4.08 -10.13 -0.82
N THR A 66 4.99 -9.23 -1.21
CA THR A 66 6.32 -9.09 -0.60
C THR A 66 6.24 -8.88 0.91
N VAL A 67 5.34 -8.00 1.37
CA VAL A 67 5.16 -7.70 2.80
C VAL A 67 4.58 -8.89 3.56
N ALA A 68 3.57 -9.56 2.99
CA ALA A 68 2.96 -10.74 3.59
C ALA A 68 3.97 -11.90 3.70
N GLU A 69 4.73 -12.16 2.66
CA GLU A 69 5.78 -13.19 2.66
C GLU A 69 6.91 -12.85 3.64
N ARG A 70 7.28 -11.56 3.78
CA ARG A 70 8.25 -11.15 4.81
C ARG A 70 7.74 -11.43 6.23
N ALA A 71 6.47 -11.14 6.52
CA ALA A 71 5.86 -11.48 7.80
C ALA A 71 5.91 -13.00 8.06
N SER A 72 5.55 -13.81 7.06
CA SER A 72 5.61 -15.27 7.14
C SER A 72 7.04 -15.79 7.38
N ALA A 73 8.02 -15.20 6.70
CA ALA A 73 9.44 -15.55 6.86
C ALA A 73 9.98 -15.22 8.27
N LEU A 74 9.38 -14.24 8.95
CA LEU A 74 9.67 -13.90 10.35
C LEU A 74 8.85 -14.74 11.36
N GLY A 75 8.04 -15.69 10.91
CA GLY A 75 7.21 -16.54 11.77
C GLY A 75 5.91 -15.89 12.22
N VAL A 76 5.49 -14.82 11.56
CA VAL A 76 4.24 -14.09 11.85
C VAL A 76 3.21 -14.36 10.75
N SER A 77 1.98 -14.70 11.15
CA SER A 77 0.88 -14.92 10.20
C SER A 77 0.30 -13.59 9.73
N PRO A 78 0.42 -13.20 8.45
CA PRO A 78 -0.20 -11.99 7.92
C PRO A 78 -1.72 -12.15 7.81
N ASP A 79 -2.46 -11.04 7.99
CA ASP A 79 -3.91 -11.00 7.86
C ASP A 79 -4.34 -9.96 6.81
N GLY A 80 -4.60 -10.43 5.59
CA GLY A 80 -5.12 -9.63 4.47
C GLY A 80 -6.62 -9.84 4.20
N ARG A 81 -7.38 -10.38 5.15
CA ARG A 81 -8.83 -10.60 4.97
C ARG A 81 -9.58 -9.27 4.82
N ALA A 82 -10.67 -9.28 4.02
CA ALA A 82 -11.46 -8.08 3.74
C ALA A 82 -11.92 -7.34 5.01
N ALA A 83 -12.37 -8.06 6.06
CA ALA A 83 -12.79 -7.45 7.31
C ALA A 83 -11.64 -6.72 8.03
N THR A 84 -10.44 -7.30 8.03
CA THR A 84 -9.25 -6.70 8.62
C THR A 84 -8.80 -5.47 7.85
N VAL A 85 -8.82 -5.52 6.52
CA VAL A 85 -8.51 -4.40 5.65
C VAL A 85 -9.49 -3.24 5.85
N ALA A 86 -10.79 -3.51 5.89
CA ALA A 86 -11.83 -2.50 6.05
C ALA A 86 -11.71 -1.71 7.37
N VAL A 87 -11.23 -2.37 8.45
CA VAL A 87 -11.06 -1.72 9.77
C VAL A 87 -9.71 -1.03 9.89
N GLY A 88 -8.67 -1.57 9.28
CA GLY A 88 -7.28 -1.16 9.51
C GLY A 88 -6.72 -0.17 8.49
N SER A 89 -7.37 0.03 7.34
CA SER A 89 -6.89 0.94 6.31
C SER A 89 -6.89 2.40 6.78
N GLY A 90 -5.85 3.13 6.37
CA GLY A 90 -5.76 4.57 6.57
C GLY A 90 -6.11 5.39 5.34
N ILE A 91 -6.72 4.78 4.34
CA ILE A 91 -7.21 5.49 3.15
C ILE A 91 -8.64 5.97 3.43
N ASP A 92 -8.91 7.23 3.11
CA ASP A 92 -10.24 7.82 3.23
C ASP A 92 -11.24 7.18 2.25
N VAL A 93 -12.52 7.44 2.50
CA VAL A 93 -13.62 6.87 1.71
C VAL A 93 -13.49 7.24 0.23
N THR A 94 -13.51 6.22 -0.62
CA THR A 94 -13.50 6.38 -2.08
C THR A 94 -14.88 6.79 -2.59
N PRO A 95 -14.98 7.69 -3.59
CA PRO A 95 -16.25 8.06 -4.20
C PRO A 95 -17.03 6.85 -4.73
N GLU A 96 -18.35 6.87 -4.57
CA GLU A 96 -19.27 5.91 -5.17
C GLU A 96 -19.71 6.37 -6.57
N GLY A 97 -19.93 5.40 -7.48
CA GLY A 97 -20.44 5.67 -8.82
C GLY A 97 -19.42 6.25 -9.78
N TRP A 98 -19.90 6.90 -10.84
CA TRP A 98 -19.05 7.51 -11.86
C TRP A 98 -18.30 8.70 -11.32
N VAL A 99 -17.03 8.82 -11.68
CA VAL A 99 -16.14 9.90 -11.22
C VAL A 99 -15.42 10.50 -12.44
N ASP A 100 -15.38 11.83 -12.54
CA ASP A 100 -14.62 12.50 -13.59
C ASP A 100 -13.10 12.30 -13.41
N ASP A 101 -12.36 12.39 -14.49
CA ASP A 101 -10.93 12.08 -14.50
C ASP A 101 -10.09 12.98 -13.59
N THR A 102 -10.47 14.24 -13.39
CA THR A 102 -9.77 15.15 -12.48
C THR A 102 -9.97 14.75 -11.02
N THR A 103 -11.21 14.46 -10.63
CA THR A 103 -11.55 13.94 -9.30
C THR A 103 -10.93 12.57 -9.06
N ALA A 104 -10.94 11.68 -10.06
CA ALA A 104 -10.32 10.36 -9.99
C ALA A 104 -8.82 10.45 -9.68
N VAL A 105 -8.09 11.31 -10.41
CA VAL A 105 -6.66 11.54 -10.20
C VAL A 105 -6.41 12.14 -8.82
N GLN A 106 -7.19 13.14 -8.37
CA GLN A 106 -7.02 13.73 -7.05
C GLN A 106 -7.26 12.71 -5.93
N THR A 107 -8.28 11.87 -6.05
CA THR A 107 -8.55 10.81 -5.06
C THR A 107 -7.37 9.85 -4.93
N ILE A 108 -6.75 9.47 -6.04
CA ILE A 108 -5.56 8.58 -6.01
C ILE A 108 -4.33 9.31 -5.45
N VAL A 109 -4.14 10.58 -5.77
CA VAL A 109 -3.05 11.39 -5.19
C VAL A 109 -3.18 11.44 -3.67
N ASP A 110 -4.38 11.67 -3.14
CA ASP A 110 -4.65 11.72 -1.70
C ASP A 110 -4.42 10.35 -1.04
N ALA A 111 -4.93 9.28 -1.65
CA ALA A 111 -4.74 7.91 -1.16
C ALA A 111 -3.26 7.51 -1.12
N LEU A 112 -2.51 7.78 -2.19
CA LEU A 112 -1.07 7.54 -2.26
C LEU A 112 -0.33 8.37 -1.20
N GLY A 113 -0.66 9.65 -1.03
CA GLY A 113 -0.07 10.51 -0.01
C GLY A 113 -0.22 9.95 1.40
N ALA A 114 -1.41 9.46 1.75
CA ALA A 114 -1.68 8.83 3.04
C ALA A 114 -0.84 7.55 3.24
N VAL A 115 -0.82 6.67 2.25
CA VAL A 115 -0.04 5.41 2.33
C VAL A 115 1.46 5.70 2.40
N ILE A 116 1.99 6.63 1.59
CA ILE A 116 3.40 7.02 1.59
C ILE A 116 3.82 7.58 2.96
N GLY A 117 3.02 8.46 3.56
CA GLY A 117 3.31 9.00 4.88
C GLY A 117 3.49 7.89 5.92
N ARG A 118 2.59 6.92 5.94
CA ARG A 118 2.65 5.77 6.85
C ARG A 118 3.80 4.81 6.53
N MET A 119 4.16 4.64 5.26
CA MET A 119 5.35 3.86 4.88
C MET A 119 6.63 4.51 5.39
N ARG A 120 6.75 5.84 5.32
CA ARG A 120 7.90 6.57 5.86
C ARG A 120 8.02 6.45 7.38
N GLU A 121 6.90 6.43 8.11
CA GLU A 121 6.89 6.12 9.55
C GLU A 121 7.40 4.69 9.82
N ARG A 122 7.00 3.70 9.01
CA ARG A 122 7.46 2.30 9.11
C ARG A 122 8.95 2.16 8.81
N ILE A 123 9.48 2.91 7.83
CA ILE A 123 10.93 2.96 7.55
C ILE A 123 11.69 3.39 8.80
N THR A 124 11.22 4.43 9.47
CA THR A 124 11.84 4.92 10.71
C THR A 124 11.72 3.90 11.84
N ALA A 125 10.55 3.33 12.04
CA ALA A 125 10.29 2.39 13.12
C ALA A 125 11.06 1.07 13.01
N THR A 126 11.39 0.62 11.80
CA THR A 126 12.02 -0.69 11.56
C THR A 126 13.53 -0.62 11.35
N GLY A 127 14.13 0.56 11.29
CA GLY A 127 15.55 0.73 10.99
C GLY A 127 16.48 0.00 11.96
N ASP A 128 16.31 0.22 13.25
CA ASP A 128 17.09 -0.48 14.28
C ASP A 128 16.65 -1.92 14.49
N PRO A 129 15.31 -2.22 14.59
CA PRO A 129 14.84 -3.58 14.84
C PRO A 129 15.16 -4.57 13.71
N ASP A 130 15.01 -4.18 12.45
CA ASP A 130 15.22 -5.06 11.31
C ASP A 130 15.51 -4.29 10.01
N PRO A 131 16.79 -4.02 9.70
CA PRO A 131 17.18 -3.35 8.46
C PRO A 131 16.71 -4.05 7.18
N VAL A 132 16.45 -5.35 7.20
CA VAL A 132 15.96 -6.11 6.04
C VAL A 132 14.50 -5.73 5.74
N SER A 133 13.64 -5.66 6.76
CA SER A 133 12.27 -5.17 6.59
C SER A 133 12.24 -3.67 6.27
N GLN A 134 13.13 -2.87 6.85
CA GLN A 134 13.28 -1.47 6.49
C GLN A 134 13.59 -1.29 5.00
N ASP A 135 14.51 -2.07 4.43
CA ASP A 135 14.85 -2.01 3.02
C ASP A 135 13.64 -2.30 2.12
N ILE A 136 12.80 -3.27 2.50
CA ILE A 136 11.54 -3.55 1.81
C ILE A 136 10.63 -2.31 1.81
N PHE A 137 10.45 -1.65 2.96
CA PHE A 137 9.63 -0.43 3.04
C PHE A 137 10.23 0.73 2.24
N ILE A 138 11.56 0.86 2.17
CA ILE A 138 12.25 1.86 1.34
C ILE A 138 11.92 1.64 -0.14
N GLN A 139 12.01 0.41 -0.63
CA GLN A 139 11.69 0.09 -2.03
C GLN A 139 10.23 0.34 -2.36
N ILE A 140 9.31 -0.11 -1.50
CA ILE A 140 7.86 0.16 -1.64
C ILE A 140 7.61 1.66 -1.72
N THR A 141 8.20 2.43 -0.80
CA THR A 141 8.00 3.87 -0.75
C THR A 141 8.51 4.56 -2.01
N ALA A 142 9.67 4.18 -2.52
CA ALA A 142 10.22 4.72 -3.77
C ALA A 142 9.28 4.48 -4.96
N ASP A 143 8.71 3.29 -5.08
CA ASP A 143 7.77 2.95 -6.15
C ASP A 143 6.45 3.71 -6.01
N LEU A 144 5.91 3.83 -4.79
CA LEU A 144 4.67 4.58 -4.55
C LEU A 144 4.87 6.09 -4.77
N GLU A 145 6.01 6.66 -4.39
CA GLU A 145 6.34 8.06 -4.64
C GLU A 145 6.48 8.35 -6.14
N LYS A 146 7.02 7.41 -6.91
CA LYS A 146 7.05 7.53 -8.37
C LYS A 146 5.64 7.54 -8.96
N GLN A 147 4.75 6.64 -8.52
CA GLN A 147 3.34 6.64 -8.95
C GLN A 147 2.64 7.94 -8.53
N HIS A 148 2.86 8.40 -7.30
CA HIS A 148 2.30 9.65 -6.78
C HIS A 148 2.70 10.85 -7.63
N TRP A 149 3.99 10.97 -7.97
CA TRP A 149 4.47 12.02 -8.88
C TRP A 149 3.76 11.98 -10.24
N MET A 150 3.64 10.79 -10.84
CA MET A 150 3.01 10.66 -12.17
C MET A 150 1.53 11.07 -12.13
N PHE A 151 0.78 10.68 -11.10
CA PHE A 151 -0.62 11.09 -10.94
C PHE A 151 -0.75 12.59 -10.66
N GLN A 152 0.13 13.19 -9.86
CA GLN A 152 0.12 14.64 -9.65
C GLN A 152 0.35 15.41 -10.96
N ALA A 153 1.24 14.93 -11.82
CA ALA A 153 1.52 15.54 -13.13
C ALA A 153 0.33 15.49 -14.10
N GLU A 154 -0.61 14.56 -13.93
CA GLU A 154 -1.83 14.48 -14.72
C GLU A 154 -2.81 15.65 -14.46
N ASN A 155 -2.76 16.27 -13.29
CA ASN A 155 -3.62 17.39 -12.89
C ASN A 155 -2.92 18.75 -12.92
N GLY A 156 -1.67 18.80 -13.38
CA GLY A 156 -0.86 20.02 -13.51
C GLY A 156 -1.20 20.90 -14.70
#